data_0b3131d93de54834624b53301142b671
#
_entry.id   0b3131d93de54834624b53301142b671
#
_cell.length_a   1.000
_cell.length_b   1.000
_cell.length_c   1.000
_cell.angle_alpha   90.00
_cell.angle_beta   90.00
_cell.angle_gamma   90.00
#
_symmetry.space_group_name_H-M   'P 1'
#
loop_
_entity.id
_entity.type
_entity.pdbx_description
1 polymer ?
#
loop_
_entity_poly.entity_id
_entity_poly.type
_entity_poly.pdbx_seq_one_letter_code
_entity_poly.pdbx_strand_id
1 'polypeptide(L)'
;LTYPSAPLFLLYNTELMKGMCTSIFDYCESNRWGFDFAAHDLGTYPHANNQVYAQRFPGSNGEFGGNMPIEESANMVILAAAISISDGNTDWADRYWKTLTTWTEYLAENGTDPENQLCTDDFAGHFAHNANLSIKAILGIASYGYLAGVLGDQATCDKYMGQAKSMATEWEKMANDGDHYRLTFDKPGTWSQKYNLVWDRLLNFNVFDPQIAEKELAFYPSVQNTYGLPLDCRETYTKSDWIMWTATMAEDDEFPLFIKPMWDFMNETTDRIPLTDFYYTDKPVHKQFRCRSVVGGYFMKMLDKRLNN
;
A
#
# COMPACT_ATOMS: atom_id res chain seq x y z
N LEU A 1 -5.53 -5.84 5.87
CA LEU A 1 -6.93 -5.42 5.66
C LEU A 1 -7.14 -3.92 5.88
N THR A 2 -6.53 -3.35 6.91
CA THR A 2 -6.70 -1.94 7.30
C THR A 2 -6.26 -0.98 6.18
N TYR A 3 -5.07 -1.16 5.66
CA TYR A 3 -4.50 -0.29 4.62
C TYR A 3 -5.36 -0.26 3.34
N PRO A 4 -5.73 -1.39 2.70
CA PRO A 4 -6.59 -1.33 1.52
C PRO A 4 -8.00 -0.80 1.77
N SER A 5 -8.54 -0.91 2.99
CA SER A 5 -9.86 -0.37 3.34
C SER A 5 -9.85 1.11 3.76
N ALA A 6 -8.68 1.68 4.00
CA ALA A 6 -8.51 3.03 4.54
C ALA A 6 -9.26 4.13 3.76
N PRO A 7 -9.35 4.12 2.42
CA PRO A 7 -10.05 5.18 1.69
C PRO A 7 -11.49 5.41 2.14
N LEU A 8 -12.23 4.35 2.46
CA LEU A 8 -13.60 4.46 3.00
C LEU A 8 -13.63 5.24 4.31
N PHE A 9 -12.75 4.87 5.24
CA PHE A 9 -12.73 5.47 6.58
C PHE A 9 -12.17 6.88 6.57
N LEU A 10 -11.13 7.14 5.79
CA LEU A 10 -10.58 8.49 5.61
C LEU A 10 -11.61 9.43 4.97
N LEU A 11 -12.46 8.92 4.08
CA LEU A 11 -13.50 9.72 3.44
C LEU A 11 -14.66 10.07 4.38
N TYR A 12 -15.10 9.13 5.22
CA TYR A 12 -16.35 9.28 5.96
C TYR A 12 -16.19 9.40 7.47
N ASN A 13 -15.16 8.80 8.07
CA ASN A 13 -14.99 8.81 9.52
C ASN A 13 -13.55 8.49 9.94
N THR A 14 -12.72 9.51 10.06
CA THR A 14 -11.32 9.39 10.47
C THR A 14 -11.14 8.85 11.88
N GLU A 15 -12.11 9.03 12.78
CA GLU A 15 -12.05 8.46 14.15
C GLU A 15 -12.06 6.92 14.11
N LEU A 16 -12.82 6.32 13.19
CA LEU A 16 -12.76 4.87 12.98
C LEU A 16 -11.40 4.43 12.44
N MET A 17 -10.81 5.23 11.52
CA MET A 17 -9.48 4.95 11.00
C MET A 17 -8.42 5.00 12.11
N LYS A 18 -8.45 6.03 12.96
CA LYS A 18 -7.60 6.13 14.15
C LYS A 18 -7.76 4.91 15.06
N GLY A 19 -9.00 4.51 15.34
CA GLY A 19 -9.31 3.33 16.16
C GLY A 19 -8.71 2.03 15.60
N MET A 20 -8.73 1.84 14.28
CA MET A 20 -8.13 0.68 13.62
C MET A 20 -6.60 0.65 13.75
N CYS A 21 -5.96 1.81 13.78
CA CYS A 21 -4.50 1.93 13.89
C CYS A 21 -4.00 1.94 15.34
N THR A 22 -4.71 2.61 16.24
CA THR A 22 -4.32 2.81 17.66
C THR A 22 -3.88 1.53 18.35
N SER A 23 -4.60 0.43 18.13
CA SER A 23 -4.30 -0.84 18.79
C SER A 23 -2.94 -1.44 18.37
N ILE A 24 -2.51 -1.22 17.13
CA ILE A 24 -1.17 -1.65 16.66
C ILE A 24 -0.09 -0.77 17.29
N PHE A 25 -0.29 0.57 17.34
CA PHE A 25 0.65 1.46 18.00
C PHE A 25 0.82 1.11 19.47
N ASP A 26 -0.28 0.99 20.22
CA ASP A 26 -0.24 0.67 21.67
C ASP A 26 0.42 -0.71 21.93
N TYR A 27 0.23 -1.68 21.03
CA TYR A 27 0.91 -2.98 21.11
C TYR A 27 2.41 -2.85 20.84
N CYS A 28 2.82 -2.13 19.80
CA CYS A 28 4.22 -1.95 19.46
C CYS A 28 4.99 -1.10 20.49
N GLU A 29 4.32 -0.20 21.21
CA GLU A 29 4.89 0.54 22.34
C GLU A 29 4.96 -0.27 23.65
N SER A 30 4.32 -1.43 23.69
CA SER A 30 4.38 -2.32 24.84
C SER A 30 5.68 -3.14 24.86
N ASN A 31 6.02 -3.68 26.04
CA ASN A 31 7.16 -4.59 26.22
C ASN A 31 6.99 -5.98 25.57
N ARG A 32 5.89 -6.20 24.85
CA ARG A 32 5.59 -7.46 24.13
C ARG A 32 6.08 -7.45 22.70
N TRP A 33 6.37 -6.27 22.15
CA TRP A 33 6.94 -6.11 20.81
C TRP A 33 8.39 -5.65 20.92
N GLY A 34 9.32 -6.37 20.32
CA GLY A 34 10.75 -6.12 20.46
C GLY A 34 11.46 -5.77 19.15
N PHE A 35 10.71 -5.34 18.11
CA PHE A 35 11.27 -4.97 16.80
C PHE A 35 11.08 -3.48 16.54
N ASP A 36 11.96 -2.93 15.70
CA ASP A 36 11.94 -1.53 15.26
C ASP A 36 11.03 -1.31 14.03
N PHE A 37 10.12 -2.23 13.75
CA PHE A 37 9.11 -2.17 12.71
C PHE A 37 7.71 -2.50 13.26
N ALA A 38 6.66 -2.17 12.49
CA ALA A 38 5.28 -2.38 12.90
C ALA A 38 4.86 -3.85 12.88
N ALA A 39 4.02 -4.25 13.82
CA ALA A 39 3.40 -5.56 13.86
C ALA A 39 2.32 -5.71 12.78
N HIS A 40 2.21 -6.92 12.20
CA HIS A 40 1.20 -7.24 11.20
C HIS A 40 -0.23 -7.32 11.77
N ASP A 41 -0.40 -7.87 12.97
CA ASP A 41 -1.71 -8.11 13.57
C ASP A 41 -1.64 -8.18 15.11
N LEU A 42 -2.79 -8.25 15.74
CA LEU A 42 -2.94 -8.43 17.18
C LEU A 42 -3.46 -9.81 17.55
N GLY A 43 -3.54 -10.73 16.58
CA GLY A 43 -4.03 -12.07 16.76
C GLY A 43 -5.55 -12.22 16.60
N THR A 44 -6.04 -13.38 17.00
CA THR A 44 -7.42 -13.78 16.75
C THR A 44 -8.38 -13.16 17.77
N TYR A 45 -9.43 -12.52 17.26
CA TYR A 45 -10.55 -12.06 18.10
C TYR A 45 -11.15 -13.24 18.90
N PRO A 46 -11.53 -13.07 20.16
CA PRO A 46 -11.59 -11.81 20.93
C PRO A 46 -10.30 -11.48 21.71
N HIS A 47 -9.27 -12.26 21.62
CA HIS A 47 -8.07 -12.07 22.45
C HIS A 47 -7.22 -10.87 22.04
N ALA A 48 -7.01 -10.67 20.73
CA ALA A 48 -6.39 -9.49 20.11
C ALA A 48 -5.29 -8.81 20.98
N ASN A 49 -4.31 -9.59 21.45
CA ASN A 49 -3.32 -9.14 22.44
C ASN A 49 -1.89 -9.48 22.07
N ASN A 50 -1.66 -10.08 20.90
CA ASN A 50 -0.34 -10.51 20.43
C ASN A 50 -0.37 -10.79 18.93
N GLN A 51 0.73 -10.50 18.22
CA GLN A 51 0.86 -10.89 16.82
C GLN A 51 0.86 -12.42 16.68
N VAL A 52 0.05 -12.96 15.77
CA VAL A 52 -0.08 -14.41 15.53
C VAL A 52 0.35 -14.80 14.12
N TYR A 53 0.30 -13.87 13.17
CA TYR A 53 0.55 -14.17 11.76
C TYR A 53 1.93 -14.79 11.53
N ALA A 54 2.99 -14.16 12.05
CA ALA A 54 4.35 -14.66 11.93
C ALA A 54 4.53 -16.07 12.53
N GLN A 55 3.76 -16.43 13.56
CA GLN A 55 3.85 -17.75 14.22
C GLN A 55 3.29 -18.89 13.37
N ARG A 56 2.55 -18.59 12.30
CA ARG A 56 1.98 -19.59 11.39
C ARG A 56 3.01 -20.21 10.45
N PHE A 57 4.21 -19.63 10.36
CA PHE A 57 5.25 -20.07 9.46
C PHE A 57 6.37 -20.75 10.25
N PRO A 58 6.56 -22.08 10.15
CA PRO A 58 7.63 -22.79 10.83
C PRO A 58 9.01 -22.20 10.50
N GLY A 59 9.81 -21.94 11.53
CA GLY A 59 11.13 -21.31 11.36
C GLY A 59 11.11 -19.79 11.18
N SER A 60 9.96 -19.14 11.32
CA SER A 60 9.75 -17.72 11.05
C SER A 60 9.98 -16.80 12.27
N ASN A 61 10.79 -17.21 13.23
CA ASN A 61 11.12 -16.37 14.40
C ASN A 61 12.10 -15.23 14.06
N GLY A 62 12.53 -15.13 12.80
CA GLY A 62 13.38 -14.07 12.30
C GLY A 62 12.59 -12.86 11.79
N GLU A 63 13.31 -11.78 11.54
CA GLU A 63 12.78 -10.50 11.06
C GLU A 63 11.92 -10.66 9.79
N PHE A 64 12.35 -11.48 8.83
CA PHE A 64 11.67 -11.66 7.55
C PHE A 64 10.84 -12.96 7.43
N GLY A 65 10.76 -13.78 8.45
CA GLY A 65 10.05 -15.06 8.39
C GLY A 65 8.58 -14.90 8.03
N GLY A 66 7.74 -14.61 9.01
CA GLY A 66 6.33 -14.31 8.82
C GLY A 66 5.99 -12.84 9.08
N ASN A 67 6.99 -12.01 9.41
CA ASN A 67 6.82 -10.57 9.54
C ASN A 67 6.81 -9.90 8.16
N MET A 68 6.24 -8.71 8.11
CA MET A 68 6.22 -7.82 6.94
C MET A 68 6.78 -6.45 7.33
N PRO A 69 8.09 -6.33 7.62
CA PRO A 69 8.62 -5.13 8.28
C PRO A 69 8.40 -3.86 7.49
N ILE A 70 8.72 -3.87 6.20
CA ILE A 70 8.55 -2.70 5.32
C ILE A 70 7.07 -2.44 5.05
N GLU A 71 6.30 -3.49 4.76
CA GLU A 71 4.87 -3.40 4.47
C GLU A 71 4.13 -2.70 5.60
N GLU A 72 4.24 -3.22 6.81
CA GLU A 72 3.42 -2.77 7.93
C GLU A 72 3.90 -1.42 8.49
N SER A 73 5.21 -1.19 8.54
CA SER A 73 5.74 0.11 8.96
C SER A 73 5.31 1.22 8.01
N ALA A 74 5.45 1.01 6.70
CA ALA A 74 5.04 2.00 5.72
C ALA A 74 3.52 2.20 5.70
N ASN A 75 2.71 1.13 5.83
CA ASN A 75 1.26 1.23 5.98
C ASN A 75 0.89 2.20 7.12
N MET A 76 1.48 2.04 8.30
CA MET A 76 1.14 2.82 9.47
C MET A 76 1.59 4.28 9.36
N VAL A 77 2.78 4.54 8.79
CA VAL A 77 3.27 5.92 8.62
C VAL A 77 2.47 6.66 7.54
N ILE A 78 2.13 6.02 6.41
CA ILE A 78 1.26 6.59 5.38
C ILE A 78 -0.12 6.90 5.95
N LEU A 79 -0.71 5.98 6.71
CA LEU A 79 -2.02 6.18 7.31
C LEU A 79 -2.02 7.29 8.35
N ALA A 80 -0.93 7.48 9.13
CA ALA A 80 -0.80 8.59 10.06
C ALA A 80 -0.83 9.95 9.36
N ALA A 81 -0.14 10.09 8.24
CA ALA A 81 -0.20 11.29 7.42
C ALA A 81 -1.58 11.50 6.79
N ALA A 82 -2.17 10.44 6.23
CA ALA A 82 -3.50 10.50 5.61
C ALA A 82 -4.60 10.87 6.61
N ILE A 83 -4.55 10.34 7.84
CA ILE A 83 -5.45 10.72 8.94
C ILE A 83 -5.28 12.21 9.24
N SER A 84 -4.03 12.67 9.41
CA SER A 84 -3.74 14.06 9.76
C SER A 84 -4.22 15.04 8.69
N ILE A 85 -4.04 14.70 7.41
CA ILE A 85 -4.54 15.50 6.28
C ILE A 85 -6.07 15.52 6.25
N SER A 86 -6.71 14.36 6.42
CA SER A 86 -8.18 14.24 6.37
C SER A 86 -8.86 14.93 7.53
N ASP A 87 -8.24 14.97 8.71
CA ASP A 87 -8.72 15.63 9.92
C ASP A 87 -8.38 17.12 9.99
N GLY A 88 -7.34 17.54 9.26
CA GLY A 88 -6.79 18.89 9.38
C GLY A 88 -6.02 19.15 10.67
N ASN A 89 -5.57 18.11 11.38
CA ASN A 89 -4.73 18.21 12.58
C ASN A 89 -3.82 17.00 12.75
N THR A 90 -2.78 17.15 13.58
CA THR A 90 -1.73 16.12 13.80
C THR A 90 -1.72 15.55 15.21
N ASP A 91 -2.68 15.89 16.07
CA ASP A 91 -2.67 15.51 17.50
C ASP A 91 -2.53 14.00 17.73
N TRP A 92 -3.21 13.21 16.86
CA TRP A 92 -3.13 11.76 16.95
C TRP A 92 -1.76 11.23 16.51
N ALA A 93 -1.16 11.76 15.43
CA ALA A 93 0.17 11.37 14.96
C ALA A 93 1.26 11.82 15.95
N ASP A 94 1.15 13.01 16.53
CA ASP A 94 2.08 13.53 17.54
C ASP A 94 2.15 12.63 18.78
N ARG A 95 1.03 12.09 19.21
CA ARG A 95 0.99 11.11 20.31
C ARG A 95 1.91 9.92 20.08
N TYR A 96 2.06 9.45 18.83
CA TYR A 96 2.85 8.30 18.46
C TYR A 96 4.17 8.66 17.75
N TRP A 97 4.61 9.91 17.90
CA TRP A 97 5.75 10.46 17.16
C TRP A 97 7.02 9.62 17.28
N LYS A 98 7.34 9.16 18.48
CA LYS A 98 8.51 8.30 18.72
C LYS A 98 8.44 7.00 17.94
N THR A 99 7.30 6.36 17.90
CA THR A 99 7.08 5.10 17.18
C THR A 99 7.13 5.32 15.67
N LEU A 100 6.52 6.40 15.18
CA LEU A 100 6.60 6.81 13.77
C LEU A 100 8.06 7.08 13.36
N THR A 101 8.85 7.71 14.23
CA THR A 101 10.29 7.93 13.98
C THR A 101 11.03 6.60 13.84
N THR A 102 10.86 5.68 14.77
CA THR A 102 11.51 4.35 14.74
C THR A 102 11.18 3.60 13.45
N TRP A 103 9.91 3.56 13.08
CA TRP A 103 9.50 2.87 11.85
C TRP A 103 10.01 3.56 10.58
N THR A 104 10.09 4.89 10.59
CA THR A 104 10.64 5.64 9.45
C THR A 104 12.14 5.43 9.29
N GLU A 105 12.89 5.37 10.40
CA GLU A 105 14.32 5.04 10.38
C GLU A 105 14.55 3.64 9.80
N TYR A 106 13.73 2.66 10.21
CA TYR A 106 13.75 1.31 9.62
C TYR A 106 13.49 1.33 8.11
N LEU A 107 12.46 2.07 7.66
CA LEU A 107 12.15 2.21 6.23
C LEU A 107 13.29 2.89 5.46
N ALA A 108 13.91 3.90 6.05
CA ALA A 108 15.02 4.65 5.44
C ALA A 108 16.27 3.80 5.24
N GLU A 109 16.49 2.82 6.12
CA GLU A 109 17.61 1.88 6.04
C GLU A 109 17.34 0.71 5.09
N ASN A 110 16.11 0.16 5.08
CA ASN A 110 15.80 -1.13 4.45
C ASN A 110 14.87 -1.03 3.23
N GLY A 111 14.28 0.14 2.94
CA GLY A 111 13.16 0.26 2.01
C GLY A 111 13.54 0.49 0.54
N THR A 112 14.79 0.86 0.22
CA THR A 112 15.19 1.14 -1.17
C THR A 112 15.15 -0.12 -2.03
N ASP A 113 15.75 -1.20 -1.55
CA ASP A 113 15.75 -2.50 -2.20
C ASP A 113 15.35 -3.59 -1.18
N PRO A 114 14.04 -3.89 -1.05
CA PRO A 114 13.54 -4.75 -0.01
C PRO A 114 14.12 -6.17 -0.04
N GLU A 115 14.55 -6.65 1.14
CA GLU A 115 14.92 -8.04 1.35
C GLU A 115 13.77 -9.01 1.09
N ASN A 116 14.08 -10.32 1.01
CA ASN A 116 13.11 -11.38 0.77
C ASN A 116 12.09 -11.50 1.93
N GLN A 117 10.97 -10.86 1.78
CA GLN A 117 9.89 -10.79 2.76
C GLN A 117 8.51 -10.89 2.10
N LEU A 118 7.48 -11.07 2.92
CA LEU A 118 6.09 -10.94 2.49
C LEU A 118 5.70 -9.45 2.32
N CYS A 119 4.70 -9.20 1.50
CA CYS A 119 4.02 -7.91 1.39
C CYS A 119 2.49 -8.14 1.49
N THR A 120 1.70 -7.09 1.29
CA THR A 120 0.22 -7.19 1.37
C THR A 120 -0.36 -8.23 0.41
N ASP A 121 0.35 -8.56 -0.65
CA ASP A 121 0.00 -9.63 -1.58
C ASP A 121 0.64 -10.97 -1.15
N ASP A 122 0.51 -11.31 0.13
CA ASP A 122 1.12 -12.46 0.80
C ASP A 122 0.78 -13.81 0.14
N PHE A 123 -0.38 -13.89 -0.51
CA PHE A 123 -0.78 -15.03 -1.33
C PHE A 123 0.15 -15.27 -2.54
N ALA A 124 0.93 -14.28 -2.94
CA ALA A 124 1.94 -14.36 -4.00
C ALA A 124 3.32 -14.83 -3.49
N GLY A 125 3.47 -14.99 -2.16
CA GLY A 125 4.67 -15.52 -1.51
C GLY A 125 5.74 -14.46 -1.20
N HIS A 126 6.86 -14.94 -0.66
CA HIS A 126 8.03 -14.13 -0.39
C HIS A 126 8.79 -13.82 -1.69
N PHE A 127 9.23 -12.59 -1.86
CA PHE A 127 10.22 -12.22 -2.87
C PHE A 127 10.98 -10.95 -2.51
N ALA A 128 12.26 -10.94 -2.82
CA ALA A 128 13.14 -9.80 -2.67
C ALA A 128 13.01 -8.84 -3.85
N HIS A 129 13.59 -7.67 -3.72
CA HIS A 129 13.70 -6.67 -4.80
C HIS A 129 12.35 -6.17 -5.31
N ASN A 130 11.30 -6.21 -4.46
CA ASN A 130 9.93 -5.87 -4.83
C ASN A 130 9.79 -4.36 -5.10
N ALA A 131 9.60 -4.00 -6.36
CA ALA A 131 9.51 -2.61 -6.79
C ALA A 131 8.31 -1.87 -6.16
N ASN A 132 7.13 -2.51 -6.05
CA ASN A 132 5.95 -1.89 -5.46
C ASN A 132 6.05 -1.75 -3.93
N LEU A 133 6.76 -2.64 -3.25
CA LEU A 133 7.04 -2.53 -1.81
C LEU A 133 8.02 -1.39 -1.52
N SER A 134 9.02 -1.19 -2.39
CA SER A 134 9.94 -0.04 -2.30
C SER A 134 9.20 1.30 -2.47
N ILE A 135 8.24 1.40 -3.40
CA ILE A 135 7.37 2.60 -3.52
C ILE A 135 6.68 2.88 -2.18
N LYS A 136 6.13 1.86 -1.54
CA LYS A 136 5.45 2.02 -0.25
C LYS A 136 6.40 2.54 0.83
N ALA A 137 7.62 2.02 0.92
CA ALA A 137 8.64 2.50 1.86
C ALA A 137 8.97 3.98 1.62
N ILE A 138 9.21 4.37 0.37
CA ILE A 138 9.51 5.75 -0.03
C ILE A 138 8.38 6.70 0.40
N LEU A 139 7.12 6.30 0.18
CA LEU A 139 5.96 7.09 0.55
C LEU A 139 5.73 7.13 2.07
N GLY A 140 6.13 6.09 2.81
CA GLY A 140 6.17 6.11 4.26
C GLY A 140 7.15 7.16 4.78
N ILE A 141 8.35 7.21 4.22
CA ILE A 141 9.39 8.21 4.56
C ILE A 141 8.91 9.63 4.25
N ALA A 142 8.29 9.84 3.07
CA ALA A 142 7.72 11.13 2.69
C ALA A 142 6.60 11.55 3.65
N SER A 143 5.74 10.60 4.04
CA SER A 143 4.65 10.83 5.00
C SER A 143 5.16 11.34 6.35
N TYR A 144 6.23 10.76 6.87
CA TYR A 144 6.87 11.22 8.09
C TYR A 144 7.49 12.62 7.92
N GLY A 145 8.19 12.84 6.80
CA GLY A 145 8.73 14.16 6.48
C GLY A 145 7.65 15.24 6.44
N TYR A 146 6.50 14.95 5.81
CA TYR A 146 5.35 15.84 5.79
C TYR A 146 4.83 16.13 7.21
N LEU A 147 4.63 15.10 8.04
CA LEU A 147 4.16 15.25 9.41
C LEU A 147 5.12 16.11 10.25
N ALA A 148 6.43 15.91 10.11
CA ALA A 148 7.45 16.73 10.78
C ALA A 148 7.31 18.22 10.42
N GLY A 149 7.10 18.53 9.15
CA GLY A 149 6.89 19.90 8.69
C GLY A 149 5.63 20.54 9.30
N VAL A 150 4.51 19.81 9.36
CA VAL A 150 3.27 20.28 9.99
C VAL A 150 3.45 20.50 11.48
N LEU A 151 4.24 19.67 12.15
CA LEU A 151 4.60 19.82 13.58
C LEU A 151 5.63 20.93 13.84
N GLY A 152 6.14 21.59 12.79
CA GLY A 152 7.08 22.71 12.89
C GLY A 152 8.56 22.32 12.90
N ASP A 153 8.90 21.05 12.69
CA ASP A 153 10.29 20.59 12.53
C ASP A 153 10.68 20.57 11.05
N GLN A 154 11.02 21.75 10.53
CA GLN A 154 11.43 21.90 9.13
C GLN A 154 12.70 21.13 8.78
N ALA A 155 13.64 21.01 9.72
CA ALA A 155 14.90 20.30 9.46
C ALA A 155 14.65 18.79 9.22
N THR A 156 13.80 18.19 10.02
CA THR A 156 13.36 16.78 9.86
C THR A 156 12.53 16.63 8.58
N CYS A 157 11.65 17.59 8.26
CA CYS A 157 10.89 17.60 7.01
C CYS A 157 11.83 17.57 5.81
N ASP A 158 12.78 18.53 5.72
CA ASP A 158 13.71 18.64 4.59
C ASP A 158 14.59 17.39 4.44
N LYS A 159 15.03 16.81 5.56
CA LYS A 159 15.80 15.57 5.58
C LYS A 159 15.04 14.41 4.93
N TYR A 160 13.85 14.09 5.42
CA TYR A 160 13.14 12.89 5.00
C TYR A 160 12.43 13.07 3.65
N MET A 161 11.93 14.26 3.34
CA MET A 161 11.43 14.56 1.98
C MET A 161 12.56 14.51 0.95
N GLY A 162 13.76 15.03 1.27
CA GLY A 162 14.93 14.92 0.41
C GLY A 162 15.37 13.49 0.21
N GLN A 163 15.38 12.68 1.27
CA GLN A 163 15.70 11.25 1.21
C GLN A 163 14.68 10.49 0.34
N ALA A 164 13.38 10.69 0.54
CA ALA A 164 12.34 10.06 -0.25
C ALA A 164 12.49 10.37 -1.75
N LYS A 165 12.76 11.62 -2.12
CA LYS A 165 13.02 12.03 -3.52
C LYS A 165 14.27 11.37 -4.11
N SER A 166 15.33 11.25 -3.32
CA SER A 166 16.56 10.55 -3.75
C SER A 166 16.28 9.06 -3.99
N MET A 167 15.56 8.40 -3.08
CA MET A 167 15.17 7.00 -3.21
C MET A 167 14.24 6.79 -4.41
N ALA A 168 13.29 7.71 -4.67
CA ALA A 168 12.40 7.63 -5.84
C ALA A 168 13.19 7.72 -7.16
N THR A 169 14.20 8.58 -7.21
CA THR A 169 15.10 8.69 -8.38
C THR A 169 15.92 7.41 -8.59
N GLU A 170 16.37 6.77 -7.52
CA GLU A 170 17.08 5.49 -7.57
C GLU A 170 16.14 4.35 -7.97
N TRP A 171 14.93 4.32 -7.39
CA TRP A 171 13.88 3.37 -7.73
C TRP A 171 13.58 3.38 -9.24
N GLU A 172 13.42 4.55 -9.82
CA GLU A 172 13.15 4.68 -11.25
C GLU A 172 14.25 4.03 -12.12
N LYS A 173 15.51 4.24 -11.75
CA LYS A 173 16.64 3.61 -12.47
C LYS A 173 16.66 2.10 -12.33
N MET A 174 16.38 1.58 -11.13
CA MET A 174 16.39 0.13 -10.87
C MET A 174 15.20 -0.59 -11.51
N ALA A 175 14.02 0.03 -11.47
CA ALA A 175 12.78 -0.58 -11.94
C ALA A 175 12.55 -0.43 -13.45
N ASN A 176 13.21 0.52 -14.13
CA ASN A 176 12.94 0.85 -15.52
C ASN A 176 13.18 -0.36 -16.46
N ASP A 177 12.19 -0.64 -17.31
CA ASP A 177 12.24 -1.73 -18.31
C ASP A 177 11.68 -1.26 -19.67
N GLY A 178 11.99 -0.03 -20.06
CA GLY A 178 11.56 0.57 -21.31
C GLY A 178 10.18 1.22 -21.21
N ASP A 179 9.14 0.55 -21.67
CA ASP A 179 7.76 1.07 -21.68
C ASP A 179 6.97 0.81 -20.38
N HIS A 180 7.58 0.15 -19.40
CA HIS A 180 6.99 -0.13 -18.08
C HIS A 180 8.06 -0.24 -16.99
N TYR A 181 7.65 -0.56 -15.75
CA TYR A 181 8.55 -0.84 -14.64
C TYR A 181 8.39 -2.27 -14.13
N ARG A 182 9.51 -2.89 -13.74
CA ARG A 182 9.61 -4.29 -13.32
C ARG A 182 8.77 -4.61 -12.09
N LEU A 183 8.44 -5.89 -11.94
CA LEU A 183 7.90 -6.47 -10.71
C LEU A 183 8.95 -6.45 -9.59
N THR A 184 10.15 -6.95 -9.91
CA THR A 184 11.34 -6.92 -9.04
C THR A 184 12.53 -6.34 -9.80
N PHE A 185 13.40 -5.62 -9.11
CA PHE A 185 14.51 -4.89 -9.72
C PHE A 185 15.47 -5.80 -10.51
N ASP A 186 15.63 -7.05 -10.10
CA ASP A 186 16.55 -8.04 -10.66
C ASP A 186 16.00 -8.82 -11.87
N LYS A 187 14.70 -8.65 -12.23
CA LYS A 187 14.05 -9.46 -13.27
C LYS A 187 13.50 -8.62 -14.44
N PRO A 188 14.30 -8.38 -15.48
CA PRO A 188 13.80 -7.75 -16.71
C PRO A 188 12.66 -8.52 -17.35
N GLY A 189 11.77 -7.82 -18.07
CA GLY A 189 10.61 -8.41 -18.74
C GLY A 189 9.45 -8.75 -17.81
N THR A 190 9.52 -8.36 -16.52
CA THR A 190 8.44 -8.54 -15.55
C THR A 190 7.73 -7.22 -15.26
N TRP A 191 6.46 -7.28 -14.90
CA TRP A 191 5.66 -6.11 -14.54
C TRP A 191 4.70 -6.44 -13.39
N SER A 192 4.23 -5.41 -12.70
CA SER A 192 3.17 -5.48 -11.69
C SER A 192 2.40 -4.17 -11.62
N GLN A 193 1.18 -4.19 -11.07
CA GLN A 193 0.50 -2.95 -10.71
C GLN A 193 1.31 -2.17 -9.69
N LYS A 194 1.58 -0.89 -9.95
CA LYS A 194 2.26 0.03 -9.03
C LYS A 194 1.24 0.84 -8.23
N TYR A 195 0.21 0.17 -7.71
CA TYR A 195 -0.93 0.77 -7.05
C TYR A 195 -0.56 1.67 -5.85
N ASN A 196 0.58 1.44 -5.22
CA ASN A 196 1.03 2.27 -4.10
C ASN A 196 1.37 3.72 -4.51
N LEU A 197 1.69 3.98 -5.79
CA LEU A 197 1.92 5.35 -6.30
C LEU A 197 0.72 6.28 -6.08
N VAL A 198 -0.49 5.74 -5.94
CA VAL A 198 -1.69 6.53 -5.69
C VAL A 198 -1.58 7.44 -4.46
N TRP A 199 -0.80 7.04 -3.46
CA TRP A 199 -0.61 7.83 -2.25
C TRP A 199 0.24 9.08 -2.47
N ASP A 200 1.19 9.06 -3.40
CA ASP A 200 1.94 10.26 -3.77
C ASP A 200 1.01 11.34 -4.36
N ARG A 201 0.10 10.91 -5.26
CA ARG A 201 -0.94 11.78 -5.82
C ARG A 201 -1.93 12.24 -4.75
N LEU A 202 -2.49 11.29 -3.99
CA LEU A 202 -3.54 11.57 -2.99
C LEU A 202 -3.09 12.56 -1.92
N LEU A 203 -1.86 12.40 -1.42
CA LEU A 203 -1.29 13.22 -0.35
C LEU A 203 -0.47 14.43 -0.88
N ASN A 204 -0.38 14.54 -2.20
CA ASN A 204 0.28 15.64 -2.91
C ASN A 204 1.75 15.86 -2.48
N PHE A 205 2.49 14.76 -2.27
CA PHE A 205 3.90 14.83 -1.84
C PHE A 205 4.85 15.18 -2.98
N ASN A 206 4.52 14.78 -4.21
CA ASN A 206 5.34 15.01 -5.40
C ASN A 206 6.77 14.49 -5.25
N VAL A 207 6.88 13.25 -4.77
CA VAL A 207 8.14 12.54 -4.54
C VAL A 207 8.59 11.80 -5.79
N PHE A 208 7.64 11.15 -6.47
CA PHE A 208 7.88 10.48 -7.75
C PHE A 208 7.65 11.44 -8.93
N ASP A 209 8.43 11.26 -10.02
CA ASP A 209 8.13 11.96 -11.27
C ASP A 209 6.75 11.49 -11.79
N PRO A 210 5.81 12.40 -12.12
CA PRO A 210 4.50 12.04 -12.66
C PRO A 210 4.56 11.11 -13.89
N GLN A 211 5.62 11.22 -14.70
CA GLN A 211 5.84 10.37 -15.86
C GLN A 211 5.91 8.88 -15.51
N ILE A 212 6.24 8.53 -14.26
CA ILE A 212 6.27 7.13 -13.80
C ILE A 212 4.86 6.53 -13.83
N ALA A 213 3.89 7.23 -13.26
CA ALA A 213 2.50 6.79 -13.28
C ALA A 213 1.93 6.82 -14.70
N GLU A 214 2.21 7.85 -15.49
CA GLU A 214 1.79 7.97 -16.89
C GLU A 214 2.29 6.79 -17.73
N LYS A 215 3.57 6.40 -17.60
CA LYS A 215 4.16 5.24 -18.29
C LYS A 215 3.45 3.93 -17.94
N GLU A 216 3.21 3.68 -16.65
CA GLU A 216 2.50 2.48 -16.18
C GLU A 216 1.06 2.44 -16.70
N LEU A 217 0.35 3.56 -16.62
CA LEU A 217 -1.05 3.65 -17.10
C LEU A 217 -1.15 3.45 -18.62
N ALA A 218 -0.16 3.92 -19.39
CA ALA A 218 -0.08 3.67 -20.83
C ALA A 218 0.22 2.21 -21.18
N PHE A 219 1.00 1.51 -20.33
CA PHE A 219 1.36 0.11 -20.52
C PHE A 219 0.23 -0.86 -20.16
N TYR A 220 -0.47 -0.65 -19.04
CA TYR A 220 -1.44 -1.58 -18.47
C TYR A 220 -2.55 -2.04 -19.42
N PRO A 221 -3.13 -1.22 -20.32
CA PRO A 221 -4.12 -1.68 -21.27
C PRO A 221 -3.62 -2.80 -22.21
N SER A 222 -2.31 -2.84 -22.48
CA SER A 222 -1.70 -3.88 -23.34
C SER A 222 -1.64 -5.26 -22.70
N VAL A 223 -1.72 -5.33 -21.38
CA VAL A 223 -1.65 -6.57 -20.57
C VAL A 223 -2.95 -6.87 -19.80
N GLN A 224 -3.98 -6.03 -19.98
CA GLN A 224 -5.28 -6.21 -19.38
C GLN A 224 -6.05 -7.34 -20.06
N ASN A 225 -6.73 -8.17 -19.27
CA ASN A 225 -7.61 -9.24 -19.73
C ASN A 225 -9.08 -8.78 -19.79
N THR A 226 -9.97 -9.67 -20.19
CA THR A 226 -11.43 -9.40 -20.33
C THR A 226 -12.05 -8.78 -19.07
N TYR A 227 -11.64 -9.23 -17.89
CA TYR A 227 -12.21 -8.79 -16.61
C TYR A 227 -11.27 -7.91 -15.77
N GLY A 228 -10.24 -7.37 -16.37
CA GLY A 228 -9.39 -6.36 -15.73
C GLY A 228 -7.90 -6.63 -15.81
N LEU A 229 -7.16 -5.77 -15.13
CA LEU A 229 -5.72 -5.81 -15.06
C LEU A 229 -5.27 -6.87 -14.06
N PRO A 230 -4.45 -7.87 -14.47
CA PRO A 230 -3.83 -8.79 -13.50
C PRO A 230 -2.97 -8.04 -12.48
N LEU A 231 -2.73 -8.66 -11.31
CA LEU A 231 -1.88 -8.08 -10.28
C LEU A 231 -0.45 -7.86 -10.79
N ASP A 232 0.06 -8.86 -11.49
CA ASP A 232 1.39 -8.87 -12.10
C ASP A 232 1.50 -9.92 -13.23
N CYS A 233 2.67 -10.02 -13.83
CA CYS A 233 2.94 -10.90 -14.98
C CYS A 233 2.94 -12.40 -14.67
N ARG A 234 2.83 -12.83 -13.41
CA ARG A 234 2.96 -14.24 -13.01
C ARG A 234 1.67 -15.03 -13.13
N GLU A 235 0.52 -14.38 -12.96
CA GLU A 235 -0.78 -15.03 -12.88
C GLU A 235 -1.89 -14.13 -13.46
N THR A 236 -3.04 -14.72 -13.78
CA THR A 236 -4.18 -13.97 -14.32
C THR A 236 -5.11 -13.41 -13.23
N TYR A 237 -4.84 -13.65 -11.97
CA TYR A 237 -5.67 -13.09 -10.89
C TYR A 237 -5.33 -11.63 -10.59
N THR A 238 -6.27 -10.98 -9.93
CA THR A 238 -6.14 -9.59 -9.50
C THR A 238 -6.86 -9.32 -8.19
N LYS A 239 -6.60 -8.12 -7.63
CA LYS A 239 -7.34 -7.55 -6.51
C LYS A 239 -8.09 -6.31 -6.98
N SER A 240 -9.41 -6.31 -6.78
CA SER A 240 -10.28 -5.23 -7.24
C SER A 240 -10.00 -3.88 -6.55
N ASP A 241 -9.59 -3.89 -5.30
CA ASP A 241 -9.13 -2.73 -4.56
C ASP A 241 -7.90 -2.10 -5.24
N TRP A 242 -6.92 -2.90 -5.66
CA TRP A 242 -5.72 -2.40 -6.34
C TRP A 242 -6.02 -1.89 -7.76
N ILE A 243 -6.95 -2.51 -8.50
CA ILE A 243 -7.42 -1.96 -9.76
C ILE A 243 -8.01 -0.57 -9.56
N MET A 244 -8.85 -0.38 -8.53
CA MET A 244 -9.44 0.92 -8.22
C MET A 244 -8.37 1.97 -7.87
N TRP A 245 -7.35 1.59 -7.11
CA TRP A 245 -6.25 2.49 -6.77
C TRP A 245 -5.43 2.88 -8.00
N THR A 246 -5.10 1.90 -8.85
CA THR A 246 -4.43 2.12 -10.12
C THR A 246 -5.25 3.04 -11.03
N ALA A 247 -6.55 2.75 -11.19
CA ALA A 247 -7.46 3.58 -11.98
C ALA A 247 -7.58 5.02 -11.46
N THR A 248 -7.45 5.22 -10.14
CA THR A 248 -7.52 6.56 -9.54
C THR A 248 -6.41 7.48 -10.03
N MET A 249 -5.26 6.93 -10.42
CA MET A 249 -4.15 7.71 -10.98
C MET A 249 -4.40 8.16 -12.42
N ALA A 250 -5.31 7.49 -13.14
CA ALA A 250 -5.67 7.85 -14.51
C ALA A 250 -6.55 9.12 -14.57
N GLU A 251 -6.53 9.79 -15.72
CA GLU A 251 -7.45 10.88 -16.01
C GLU A 251 -8.91 10.40 -16.02
N ASP A 252 -9.86 11.33 -15.85
CA ASP A 252 -11.28 10.97 -15.69
C ASP A 252 -11.88 10.26 -16.91
N ASP A 253 -11.38 10.50 -18.12
CA ASP A 253 -11.79 9.81 -19.36
C ASP A 253 -11.12 8.45 -19.55
N GLU A 254 -9.98 8.21 -18.95
CA GLU A 254 -9.25 6.92 -18.96
C GLU A 254 -9.70 5.99 -17.81
N PHE A 255 -10.19 6.53 -16.71
CA PHE A 255 -10.65 5.78 -15.54
C PHE A 255 -11.58 4.60 -15.91
N PRO A 256 -12.57 4.75 -16.82
CA PRO A 256 -13.44 3.65 -17.24
C PRO A 256 -12.70 2.48 -17.89
N LEU A 257 -11.52 2.68 -18.49
CA LEU A 257 -10.75 1.59 -19.12
C LEU A 257 -10.35 0.51 -18.11
N PHE A 258 -10.10 0.90 -16.87
CA PHE A 258 -9.75 -0.01 -15.79
C PHE A 258 -10.96 -0.55 -15.03
N ILE A 259 -11.99 0.27 -14.86
CA ILE A 259 -13.14 -0.07 -14.01
C ILE A 259 -14.20 -0.87 -14.75
N LYS A 260 -14.39 -0.63 -16.06
CA LYS A 260 -15.39 -1.35 -16.84
C LYS A 260 -15.19 -2.87 -16.84
N PRO A 261 -13.97 -3.41 -17.05
CA PRO A 261 -13.74 -4.84 -16.96
C PRO A 261 -14.04 -5.44 -15.58
N MET A 262 -13.71 -4.71 -14.49
CA MET A 262 -14.06 -5.13 -13.14
C MET A 262 -15.60 -5.15 -12.93
N TRP A 263 -16.31 -4.16 -13.47
CA TRP A 263 -17.77 -4.12 -13.48
C TRP A 263 -18.35 -5.31 -14.26
N ASP A 264 -17.78 -5.65 -15.41
CA ASP A 264 -18.23 -6.79 -16.22
C ASP A 264 -18.05 -8.10 -15.44
N PHE A 265 -16.90 -8.30 -14.75
CA PHE A 265 -16.73 -9.43 -13.84
C PHE A 265 -17.86 -9.53 -12.82
N MET A 266 -18.19 -8.44 -12.14
CA MET A 266 -19.22 -8.43 -11.10
C MET A 266 -20.62 -8.77 -11.63
N ASN A 267 -20.91 -8.46 -12.88
CA ASN A 267 -22.20 -8.75 -13.51
C ASN A 267 -22.26 -10.15 -14.15
N GLU A 268 -21.15 -10.63 -14.68
CA GLU A 268 -21.14 -11.88 -15.47
C GLU A 268 -20.75 -13.10 -14.63
N THR A 269 -20.07 -12.92 -13.49
CA THR A 269 -19.72 -14.06 -12.63
C THR A 269 -20.97 -14.85 -12.22
N THR A 270 -20.89 -16.16 -12.34
CA THR A 270 -21.92 -17.10 -11.87
C THR A 270 -21.73 -17.48 -10.41
N ASP A 271 -20.62 -17.09 -9.79
CA ASP A 271 -20.35 -17.33 -8.39
C ASP A 271 -21.36 -16.57 -7.52
N ARG A 272 -22.12 -17.32 -6.70
CA ARG A 272 -23.12 -16.76 -5.79
C ARG A 272 -22.56 -16.64 -4.37
N ILE A 273 -21.49 -15.88 -4.25
CA ILE A 273 -20.80 -15.57 -3.00
C ILE A 273 -20.92 -14.06 -2.71
N PRO A 274 -20.72 -13.65 -1.44
CA PRO A 274 -20.51 -12.24 -1.15
C PRO A 274 -19.36 -11.68 -2.00
N LEU A 275 -19.41 -10.37 -2.27
CA LEU A 275 -18.43 -9.71 -3.12
C LEU A 275 -17.01 -10.14 -2.82
N THR A 276 -16.31 -10.64 -3.84
CA THR A 276 -14.88 -10.96 -3.77
C THR A 276 -14.04 -9.77 -4.19
N ASP A 277 -12.92 -9.60 -3.53
CA ASP A 277 -11.86 -8.69 -3.96
C ASP A 277 -10.79 -9.41 -4.80
N PHE A 278 -10.81 -10.75 -4.85
CA PHE A 278 -9.76 -11.59 -5.42
C PHE A 278 -10.33 -12.55 -6.46
N TYR A 279 -10.04 -12.32 -7.73
CA TYR A 279 -10.66 -13.04 -8.85
C TYR A 279 -9.72 -13.16 -10.06
N TYR A 280 -10.09 -14.00 -11.02
CA TYR A 280 -9.34 -14.18 -12.27
C TYR A 280 -9.79 -13.16 -13.31
N THR A 281 -8.85 -12.50 -13.99
CA THR A 281 -9.13 -11.49 -15.01
C THR A 281 -9.44 -12.06 -16.40
N ASP A 282 -9.10 -13.33 -16.64
CA ASP A 282 -9.34 -14.04 -17.91
C ASP A 282 -10.69 -14.80 -17.93
N LYS A 283 -11.33 -14.96 -16.79
CA LYS A 283 -12.61 -15.67 -16.63
C LYS A 283 -13.41 -15.13 -15.45
N PRO A 284 -14.76 -15.20 -15.46
CA PRO A 284 -15.61 -14.62 -14.44
C PRO A 284 -15.74 -15.52 -13.20
N VAL A 285 -14.62 -15.89 -12.59
CA VAL A 285 -14.53 -16.80 -11.43
C VAL A 285 -13.72 -16.16 -10.32
N HIS A 286 -14.24 -16.17 -9.09
CA HIS A 286 -13.48 -15.76 -7.92
C HIS A 286 -12.32 -16.71 -7.64
N LYS A 287 -11.25 -16.21 -7.00
CA LYS A 287 -10.13 -17.09 -6.65
C LYS A 287 -10.27 -17.63 -5.21
N GLN A 288 -10.39 -16.77 -4.22
CA GLN A 288 -10.35 -17.25 -2.83
C GLN A 288 -11.07 -16.33 -1.85
N PHE A 289 -10.66 -15.07 -1.75
CA PHE A 289 -11.16 -14.14 -0.74
C PHE A 289 -12.57 -13.65 -1.07
N ARG A 290 -13.33 -13.38 -0.03
CA ARG A 290 -14.71 -12.88 -0.15
C ARG A 290 -15.11 -12.14 1.12
N CYS A 291 -15.99 -11.16 0.98
CA CYS A 291 -16.58 -10.44 2.11
C CYS A 291 -15.53 -9.78 3.02
N ARG A 292 -14.47 -9.22 2.43
CA ARG A 292 -13.41 -8.53 3.18
C ARG A 292 -13.61 -7.02 3.12
N SER A 293 -13.19 -6.32 4.19
CA SER A 293 -13.26 -4.85 4.28
C SER A 293 -12.42 -4.13 3.23
N VAL A 294 -11.50 -4.81 2.56
CA VAL A 294 -10.62 -4.23 1.54
C VAL A 294 -11.37 -3.53 0.40
N VAL A 295 -12.64 -3.91 0.17
CA VAL A 295 -13.52 -3.20 -0.78
C VAL A 295 -13.76 -1.72 -0.41
N GLY A 296 -13.40 -1.30 0.81
CA GLY A 296 -13.29 0.11 1.17
C GLY A 296 -12.31 0.88 0.27
N GLY A 297 -11.36 0.19 -0.36
CA GLY A 297 -10.47 0.74 -1.38
C GLY A 297 -11.17 1.30 -2.62
N TYR A 298 -12.41 0.90 -2.89
CA TYR A 298 -13.21 1.45 -4.00
C TYR A 298 -13.51 2.95 -3.85
N PHE A 299 -13.37 3.49 -2.64
CA PHE A 299 -13.58 4.91 -2.36
C PHE A 299 -12.36 5.78 -2.65
N MET A 300 -11.25 5.22 -3.18
CA MET A 300 -10.01 5.96 -3.43
C MET A 300 -10.21 7.16 -4.35
N LYS A 301 -10.91 7.00 -5.49
CA LYS A 301 -11.17 8.13 -6.41
C LYS A 301 -12.03 9.23 -5.78
N MET A 302 -12.96 8.85 -4.89
CA MET A 302 -13.78 9.82 -4.16
C MET A 302 -12.96 10.57 -3.11
N LEU A 303 -12.06 9.86 -2.44
CA LEU A 303 -11.13 10.46 -1.47
C LEU A 303 -10.16 11.42 -2.18
N ASP A 304 -9.60 11.02 -3.32
CA ASP A 304 -8.74 11.87 -4.15
C ASP A 304 -9.46 13.18 -4.52
N LYS A 305 -10.70 13.09 -5.02
CA LYS A 305 -11.49 14.28 -5.33
C LYS A 305 -11.83 15.14 -4.10
N ARG A 306 -11.96 14.55 -2.92
CA ARG A 306 -12.20 15.32 -1.69
C ARG A 306 -10.97 16.08 -1.20
N LEU A 307 -9.80 15.48 -1.32
CA LEU A 307 -8.57 16.06 -0.79
C LEU A 307 -7.90 17.04 -1.77
N ASN A 308 -8.11 16.86 -3.08
CA ASN A 308 -7.40 17.59 -4.13
C ASN A 308 -8.29 18.50 -4.99
N ASN A 309 -9.58 18.66 -4.68
CA ASN A 309 -10.51 19.63 -5.22
C ASN A 309 -11.10 20.43 -4.06
#